data_c84e5f213c88dad511e09a1418f0689b
#
_entry.id   c84e5f213c88dad511e09a1418f0689b
#
_cell.length_a   1.000
_cell.length_b   1.000
_cell.length_c   1.000
_cell.angle_alpha   90.00
_cell.angle_beta   90.00
_cell.angle_gamma   90.00
#
_symmetry.space_group_name_H-M   'P 1'
#
loop_
_entity.id
_entity.type
_entity.pdbx_description
1 polymer ?
#
loop_
_entity_poly.entity_id
_entity_poly.type
_entity_poly.pdbx_seq_one_letter_code
_entity_poly.pdbx_strand_id
1 'polypeptide(L)'
;SKVAALFRTKGMDISVAHVIEAVRLAQVAAALRGLPRPSLEEYNDAVTTVMGFGDPILLQVIREALVISDRMGSVPDDVPKVPLLVDVEKLLKRLRLPLTTEVKEFQLDLRKPMDLERSIFFHRLNLLGIKMARPLRVDGKGTFKEAWSVYYEPEQTLAVIEKAVWGNTLSEAVIAYNTHLSKDITSI
;
A
#
# COMPACT_ATOMS: atom_id res chain seq x y z
N SER A 1 -20.12 -4.61 -6.03
CA SER A 1 -18.97 -4.55 -5.12
C SER A 1 -18.94 -5.83 -4.28
N LYS A 2 -17.75 -6.46 -4.13
CA LYS A 2 -17.55 -7.67 -3.30
C LYS A 2 -17.95 -7.40 -1.84
N VAL A 3 -17.68 -6.20 -1.34
CA VAL A 3 -18.09 -5.75 0.01
C VAL A 3 -19.60 -5.87 0.18
N ALA A 4 -20.38 -5.33 -0.75
CA ALA A 4 -21.84 -5.43 -0.68
C ALA A 4 -22.34 -6.88 -0.75
N ALA A 5 -21.67 -7.75 -1.50
CA ALA A 5 -21.98 -9.16 -1.55
C ALA A 5 -21.76 -9.85 -0.17
N LEU A 6 -20.64 -9.56 0.49
CA LEU A 6 -20.34 -10.08 1.84
C LEU A 6 -21.35 -9.60 2.88
N PHE A 7 -21.75 -8.34 2.85
CA PHE A 7 -22.80 -7.85 3.74
C PHE A 7 -24.13 -8.59 3.53
N ARG A 8 -24.51 -8.85 2.27
CA ARG A 8 -25.73 -9.64 1.96
C ARG A 8 -25.64 -11.08 2.45
N THR A 9 -24.48 -11.73 2.38
CA THR A 9 -24.30 -13.09 2.94
C THR A 9 -24.45 -13.13 4.46
N LYS A 10 -24.27 -11.99 5.14
CA LYS A 10 -24.50 -11.81 6.57
C LYS A 10 -25.93 -11.34 6.90
N GLY A 11 -26.86 -11.38 5.92
CA GLY A 11 -28.27 -11.04 6.11
C GLY A 11 -28.56 -9.54 6.10
N MET A 12 -27.64 -8.69 5.67
CA MET A 12 -27.84 -7.25 5.58
C MET A 12 -28.37 -6.87 4.19
N ASP A 13 -29.42 -6.06 4.16
CA ASP A 13 -30.02 -5.58 2.91
C ASP A 13 -29.23 -4.39 2.35
N ILE A 14 -28.16 -4.68 1.62
CA ILE A 14 -27.32 -3.68 0.97
C ILE A 14 -27.71 -3.54 -0.48
N SER A 15 -28.27 -2.38 -0.82
CA SER A 15 -28.63 -1.99 -2.20
C SER A 15 -27.44 -1.40 -2.98
N VAL A 16 -27.62 -1.24 -4.29
CA VAL A 16 -26.65 -0.52 -5.14
C VAL A 16 -26.51 0.95 -4.72
N ALA A 17 -27.60 1.55 -4.21
CA ALA A 17 -27.58 2.93 -3.72
C ALA A 17 -26.60 3.10 -2.55
N HIS A 18 -26.55 2.16 -1.61
CA HIS A 18 -25.55 2.20 -0.51
C HIS A 18 -24.12 2.15 -1.03
N VAL A 19 -23.85 1.37 -2.10
CA VAL A 19 -22.50 1.31 -2.72
C VAL A 19 -22.11 2.66 -3.33
N ILE A 20 -23.03 3.28 -4.05
CA ILE A 20 -22.80 4.60 -4.67
C ILE A 20 -22.54 5.66 -3.60
N GLU A 21 -23.36 5.67 -2.55
CA GLU A 21 -23.24 6.64 -1.47
C GLU A 21 -21.93 6.47 -0.69
N ALA A 22 -21.51 5.23 -0.41
CA ALA A 22 -20.21 4.97 0.24
C ALA A 22 -19.03 5.48 -0.63
N VAL A 23 -19.08 5.30 -1.95
CA VAL A 23 -18.04 5.82 -2.84
C VAL A 23 -18.02 7.35 -2.82
N ARG A 24 -19.20 8.00 -2.89
CA ARG A 24 -19.29 9.47 -2.81
C ARG A 24 -18.75 10.00 -1.49
N LEU A 25 -19.13 9.38 -0.37
CA LEU A 25 -18.66 9.79 0.95
C LEU A 25 -17.14 9.66 1.06
N ALA A 26 -16.55 8.56 0.58
CA ALA A 26 -15.09 8.40 0.55
C ALA A 26 -14.41 9.49 -0.28
N GLN A 27 -14.95 9.84 -1.45
CA GLN A 27 -14.40 10.92 -2.29
C GLN A 27 -14.46 12.29 -1.61
N VAL A 28 -15.56 12.60 -0.92
CA VAL A 28 -15.70 13.85 -0.17
C VAL A 28 -14.71 13.88 1.00
N ALA A 29 -14.58 12.79 1.75
CA ALA A 29 -13.64 12.69 2.86
C ALA A 29 -12.19 12.89 2.39
N ALA A 30 -11.80 12.29 1.26
CA ALA A 30 -10.49 12.48 0.66
C ALA A 30 -10.24 13.94 0.25
N ALA A 31 -11.24 14.59 -0.37
CA ALA A 31 -11.14 16.00 -0.77
C ALA A 31 -10.95 16.91 0.44
N LEU A 32 -11.67 16.67 1.54
CA LEU A 32 -11.53 17.43 2.79
C LEU A 32 -10.14 17.26 3.44
N ARG A 33 -9.50 16.10 3.24
CA ARG A 33 -8.13 15.82 3.73
C ARG A 33 -7.05 16.23 2.73
N GLY A 34 -7.38 16.85 1.61
CA GLY A 34 -6.44 17.26 0.57
C GLY A 34 -5.78 16.09 -0.18
N LEU A 35 -6.39 14.89 -0.12
CA LEU A 35 -5.88 13.72 -0.82
C LEU A 35 -6.32 13.73 -2.29
N PRO A 36 -5.46 13.29 -3.24
CA PRO A 36 -5.80 13.26 -4.66
C PRO A 36 -6.89 12.22 -5.00
N ARG A 37 -7.08 11.22 -4.12
CA ARG A 37 -8.14 10.19 -4.20
C ARG A 37 -8.36 9.55 -2.83
N PRO A 38 -9.50 8.86 -2.60
CA PRO A 38 -9.72 8.14 -1.35
C PRO A 38 -8.68 7.07 -1.09
N SER A 39 -8.18 6.99 0.13
CA SER A 39 -7.35 5.90 0.65
C SER A 39 -8.23 4.77 1.19
N LEU A 40 -7.60 3.71 1.70
CA LEU A 40 -8.31 2.63 2.37
C LEU A 40 -9.06 3.11 3.62
N GLU A 41 -8.53 4.13 4.31
CA GLU A 41 -9.15 4.74 5.49
C GLU A 41 -10.48 5.38 5.14
N GLU A 42 -10.52 6.27 4.13
CA GLU A 42 -11.76 6.92 3.68
C GLU A 42 -12.80 5.91 3.19
N TYR A 43 -12.36 4.84 2.50
CA TYR A 43 -13.27 3.77 2.11
C TYR A 43 -13.82 2.98 3.30
N ASN A 44 -13.00 2.69 4.31
CA ASN A 44 -13.42 2.00 5.52
C ASN A 44 -14.44 2.83 6.30
N ASP A 45 -14.15 4.12 6.50
CA ASP A 45 -15.05 5.06 7.19
C ASP A 45 -16.39 5.17 6.46
N ALA A 46 -16.34 5.32 5.13
CA ALA A 46 -17.55 5.44 4.32
C ALA A 46 -18.38 4.14 4.32
N VAL A 47 -17.74 2.98 4.25
CA VAL A 47 -18.43 1.67 4.32
C VAL A 47 -19.04 1.45 5.71
N THR A 48 -18.29 1.79 6.78
CA THR A 48 -18.83 1.72 8.15
C THR A 48 -20.05 2.59 8.31
N THR A 49 -20.00 3.82 7.82
CA THR A 49 -21.09 4.79 7.95
C THR A 49 -22.32 4.36 7.14
N VAL A 50 -22.15 4.00 5.88
CA VAL A 50 -23.25 3.79 4.93
C VAL A 50 -23.79 2.35 4.95
N MET A 51 -22.91 1.37 5.08
CA MET A 51 -23.27 -0.06 5.00
C MET A 51 -23.29 -0.74 6.37
N GLY A 52 -22.43 -0.28 7.29
CA GLY A 52 -22.37 -0.78 8.67
C GLY A 52 -23.28 -0.03 9.63
N PHE A 53 -24.02 0.98 9.17
CA PHE A 53 -24.89 1.83 10.01
C PHE A 53 -24.16 2.39 11.24
N GLY A 54 -22.86 2.67 11.09
CA GLY A 54 -22.01 3.18 12.16
C GLY A 54 -21.39 2.13 13.08
N ASP A 55 -21.64 0.84 12.86
CA ASP A 55 -21.05 -0.23 13.68
C ASP A 55 -19.69 -0.71 13.11
N PRO A 56 -18.56 -0.42 13.79
CA PRO A 56 -17.24 -0.81 13.34
C PRO A 56 -16.98 -2.34 13.43
N ILE A 57 -17.75 -3.07 14.25
CA ILE A 57 -17.57 -4.52 14.43
C ILE A 57 -17.92 -5.25 13.12
N LEU A 58 -18.94 -4.77 12.40
CA LEU A 58 -19.32 -5.34 11.10
C LEU A 58 -18.21 -5.19 10.07
N LEU A 59 -17.45 -4.11 10.13
CA LEU A 59 -16.31 -3.87 9.23
C LEU A 59 -15.15 -4.82 9.55
N GLN A 60 -14.91 -5.14 10.81
CA GLN A 60 -13.85 -6.05 11.24
C GLN A 60 -14.07 -7.46 10.68
N VAL A 61 -15.30 -7.97 10.71
CA VAL A 61 -15.66 -9.28 10.12
C VAL A 61 -15.43 -9.31 8.61
N ILE A 62 -15.66 -8.18 7.92
CA ILE A 62 -15.44 -8.06 6.48
C ILE A 62 -13.97 -7.85 6.14
N ARG A 63 -13.25 -7.12 6.98
CA ARG A 63 -11.80 -6.91 6.84
C ARG A 63 -11.06 -8.24 6.87
N GLU A 64 -11.41 -9.13 7.78
CA GLU A 64 -10.86 -10.49 7.83
C GLU A 64 -11.18 -11.28 6.54
N ALA A 65 -12.37 -11.16 6.00
CA ALA A 65 -12.79 -11.87 4.78
C ALA A 65 -12.24 -11.26 3.47
N LEU A 66 -11.94 -9.95 3.44
CA LEU A 66 -11.49 -9.24 2.24
C LEU A 66 -9.98 -9.02 2.19
N VAL A 67 -9.36 -8.78 3.35
CA VAL A 67 -7.95 -8.40 3.48
C VAL A 67 -7.12 -9.58 3.94
N ILE A 68 -7.66 -10.36 4.86
CA ILE A 68 -7.07 -11.60 5.35
C ILE A 68 -7.86 -12.75 4.70
N SER A 69 -7.67 -12.98 3.41
CA SER A 69 -8.15 -14.24 2.84
C SER A 69 -7.40 -15.38 3.54
N ASP A 70 -8.08 -16.48 3.86
CA ASP A 70 -7.64 -17.67 4.61
C ASP A 70 -6.36 -18.37 4.08
N ARG A 71 -5.69 -17.77 3.12
CA ARG A 71 -4.41 -18.21 2.57
C ARG A 71 -3.37 -17.10 2.77
N MET A 72 -2.65 -17.22 3.87
CA MET A 72 -1.35 -16.55 4.00
C MET A 72 -0.54 -16.78 2.71
N GLY A 73 -0.40 -15.75 1.88
CA GLY A 73 0.58 -15.76 0.80
C GLY A 73 0.07 -15.68 -0.64
N SER A 74 -1.24 -15.73 -0.94
CA SER A 74 -1.70 -15.43 -2.29
C SER A 74 -3.02 -14.66 -2.27
N VAL A 75 -2.99 -13.42 -2.74
CA VAL A 75 -4.20 -12.74 -3.20
C VAL A 75 -4.76 -13.60 -4.36
N PRO A 76 -6.03 -14.06 -4.31
CA PRO A 76 -6.60 -14.78 -5.43
C PRO A 76 -6.44 -13.98 -6.73
N ASP A 77 -6.05 -14.63 -7.83
CA ASP A 77 -5.81 -13.97 -9.13
C ASP A 77 -7.04 -13.21 -9.66
N ASP A 78 -8.23 -13.55 -9.18
CA ASP A 78 -9.51 -12.92 -9.53
C ASP A 78 -9.80 -11.57 -8.83
N VAL A 79 -8.96 -11.13 -7.89
CA VAL A 79 -9.13 -9.80 -7.26
C VAL A 79 -8.35 -8.78 -8.07
N PRO A 80 -8.99 -7.74 -8.62
CA PRO A 80 -8.27 -6.66 -9.29
C PRO A 80 -7.27 -6.05 -8.30
N LYS A 81 -5.98 -6.34 -8.49
CA LYS A 81 -4.92 -5.72 -7.69
C LYS A 81 -4.85 -4.24 -8.01
N VAL A 82 -4.59 -3.41 -7.01
CA VAL A 82 -4.33 -1.99 -7.24
C VAL A 82 -3.09 -1.82 -8.12
N PRO A 83 -3.10 -0.87 -9.09
CA PRO A 83 -2.00 -0.71 -10.04
C PRO A 83 -0.62 -0.55 -9.39
N LEU A 84 -0.54 0.19 -8.28
CA LEU A 84 0.72 0.35 -7.53
C LEU A 84 1.28 -0.99 -7.02
N LEU A 85 0.42 -1.88 -6.52
CA LEU A 85 0.85 -3.21 -6.06
C LEU A 85 1.40 -4.05 -7.21
N VAL A 86 0.73 -4.00 -8.38
CA VAL A 86 1.20 -4.68 -9.59
C VAL A 86 2.57 -4.15 -10.04
N ASP A 87 2.78 -2.84 -9.97
CA ASP A 87 4.06 -2.21 -10.31
C ASP A 87 5.17 -2.65 -9.35
N VAL A 88 4.92 -2.63 -8.04
CA VAL A 88 5.87 -3.08 -7.01
C VAL A 88 6.22 -4.56 -7.19
N GLU A 89 5.22 -5.44 -7.44
CA GLU A 89 5.47 -6.86 -7.70
C GLU A 89 6.33 -7.09 -8.95
N LYS A 90 6.11 -6.31 -10.03
CA LYS A 90 6.94 -6.35 -11.24
C LYS A 90 8.37 -5.92 -10.96
N LEU A 91 8.54 -4.84 -10.16
CA LEU A 91 9.86 -4.36 -9.76
C LEU A 91 10.61 -5.40 -8.92
N LEU A 92 9.93 -6.03 -7.94
CA LEU A 92 10.53 -7.10 -7.12
C LEU A 92 11.03 -8.26 -7.99
N LYS A 93 10.23 -8.72 -8.96
CA LYS A 93 10.63 -9.77 -9.90
C LYS A 93 11.82 -9.34 -10.77
N ARG A 94 11.76 -8.14 -11.36
CA ARG A 94 12.83 -7.60 -12.21
C ARG A 94 14.15 -7.47 -11.47
N LEU A 95 14.09 -6.98 -10.22
CA LEU A 95 15.24 -6.78 -9.36
C LEU A 95 15.72 -8.06 -8.66
N ARG A 96 15.04 -9.20 -8.91
CA ARG A 96 15.33 -10.50 -8.30
C ARG A 96 15.35 -10.44 -6.77
N LEU A 97 14.37 -9.73 -6.20
CA LEU A 97 14.19 -9.60 -4.77
C LEU A 97 13.17 -10.65 -4.30
N PRO A 98 13.52 -11.53 -3.35
CA PRO A 98 12.62 -12.56 -2.89
C PRO A 98 11.53 -11.99 -1.98
N LEU A 99 10.29 -12.46 -2.14
CA LEU A 99 9.20 -12.28 -1.21
C LEU A 99 9.29 -13.38 -0.14
N THR A 100 10.09 -13.17 0.89
CA THR A 100 10.26 -14.13 1.99
C THR A 100 10.22 -13.41 3.32
N THR A 101 9.66 -14.06 4.33
CA THR A 101 9.66 -13.58 5.72
C THR A 101 11.06 -13.68 6.36
N GLU A 102 11.95 -14.47 5.77
CA GLU A 102 13.34 -14.53 6.20
C GLU A 102 14.05 -13.22 5.84
N VAL A 103 14.77 -12.68 6.81
CA VAL A 103 15.61 -11.51 6.61
C VAL A 103 16.78 -11.86 5.71
N LYS A 104 16.93 -11.12 4.59
CA LYS A 104 18.06 -11.26 3.68
C LYS A 104 18.87 -9.98 3.62
N GLU A 105 20.18 -10.12 3.71
CA GLU A 105 21.09 -9.01 3.58
C GLU A 105 21.62 -8.88 2.15
N PHE A 106 21.61 -7.65 1.65
CA PHE A 106 22.13 -7.28 0.33
C PHE A 106 23.27 -6.28 0.51
N GLN A 107 24.41 -6.60 -0.07
CA GLN A 107 25.51 -5.65 -0.24
C GLN A 107 25.49 -5.17 -1.67
N LEU A 108 25.24 -3.88 -1.86
CA LEU A 108 25.10 -3.23 -3.16
C LEU A 108 26.38 -2.46 -3.49
N ASP A 109 26.82 -2.58 -4.74
CA ASP A 109 27.83 -1.71 -5.34
C ASP A 109 27.15 -0.81 -6.36
N LEU A 110 26.94 0.46 -6.03
CA LEU A 110 26.18 1.43 -6.84
C LEU A 110 26.77 1.71 -8.22
N ARG A 111 27.98 1.24 -8.50
CA ARG A 111 28.56 1.28 -9.83
C ARG A 111 27.98 0.22 -10.77
N LYS A 112 27.34 -0.80 -10.21
CA LYS A 112 26.65 -1.85 -10.97
C LYS A 112 25.21 -1.44 -11.22
N PRO A 113 24.72 -1.47 -12.47
CA PRO A 113 23.37 -1.02 -12.80
C PRO A 113 22.27 -1.68 -11.99
N MET A 114 22.33 -3.01 -11.81
CA MET A 114 21.32 -3.75 -11.04
C MET A 114 21.31 -3.35 -9.55
N ASP A 115 22.47 -3.14 -8.96
CA ASP A 115 22.57 -2.76 -7.55
C ASP A 115 22.13 -1.31 -7.34
N LEU A 116 22.40 -0.43 -8.29
CA LEU A 116 21.88 0.94 -8.28
C LEU A 116 20.34 0.95 -8.39
N GLU A 117 19.75 0.14 -9.27
CA GLU A 117 18.30 0.03 -9.37
C GLU A 117 17.67 -0.52 -8.07
N ARG A 118 18.30 -1.50 -7.41
CA ARG A 118 17.87 -2.01 -6.10
C ARG A 118 17.93 -0.92 -5.04
N SER A 119 19.00 -0.16 -4.97
CA SER A 119 19.15 0.97 -4.05
C SER A 119 18.03 1.99 -4.27
N ILE A 120 17.79 2.43 -5.50
CA ILE A 120 16.70 3.34 -5.85
C ILE A 120 15.35 2.78 -5.40
N PHE A 121 15.09 1.50 -5.63
CA PHE A 121 13.84 0.86 -5.22
C PHE A 121 13.66 0.88 -3.69
N PHE A 122 14.69 0.53 -2.92
CA PHE A 122 14.63 0.54 -1.47
C PHE A 122 14.43 1.94 -0.89
N HIS A 123 15.12 2.93 -1.43
CA HIS A 123 14.94 4.32 -1.03
C HIS A 123 13.51 4.82 -1.33
N ARG A 124 12.95 4.48 -2.49
CA ARG A 124 11.57 4.84 -2.84
C ARG A 124 10.53 4.22 -1.91
N LEU A 125 10.70 2.95 -1.53
CA LEU A 125 9.83 2.32 -0.55
C LEU A 125 9.89 3.05 0.80
N ASN A 126 11.11 3.35 1.27
CA ASN A 126 11.30 4.06 2.53
C ASN A 126 10.71 5.47 2.52
N LEU A 127 10.81 6.21 1.41
CA LEU A 127 10.18 7.53 1.23
C LEU A 127 8.65 7.47 1.34
N LEU A 128 8.03 6.36 0.94
CA LEU A 128 6.60 6.11 1.15
C LEU A 128 6.26 5.56 2.53
N GLY A 129 7.26 5.29 3.39
CA GLY A 129 7.06 4.68 4.70
C GLY A 129 6.83 3.17 4.66
N ILE A 130 7.10 2.51 3.54
CA ILE A 130 6.95 1.05 3.37
C ILE A 130 8.23 0.37 3.88
N LYS A 131 8.14 -0.27 5.05
CA LYS A 131 9.28 -0.83 5.79
C LYS A 131 9.69 -2.23 5.28
N MET A 132 9.95 -2.39 4.01
CA MET A 132 10.44 -3.65 3.41
C MET A 132 11.96 -3.76 3.43
N ALA A 133 12.67 -2.64 3.42
CA ALA A 133 14.12 -2.58 3.38
C ALA A 133 14.65 -1.60 4.42
N ARG A 134 15.63 -2.01 5.20
CA ARG A 134 16.30 -1.16 6.20
C ARG A 134 17.77 -1.00 5.82
N PRO A 135 18.29 0.24 5.77
CA PRO A 135 19.72 0.43 5.55
C PRO A 135 20.53 -0.08 6.75
N LEU A 136 21.60 -0.78 6.46
CA LEU A 136 22.58 -1.22 7.43
C LEU A 136 23.81 -0.30 7.37
N ARG A 137 24.51 -0.20 8.48
CA ARG A 137 25.78 0.56 8.51
C ARG A 137 26.83 -0.17 7.68
N VAL A 138 27.50 0.56 6.81
CA VAL A 138 28.66 0.09 6.06
C VAL A 138 29.89 0.85 6.56
N ASP A 139 30.91 0.13 6.98
CA ASP A 139 32.18 0.74 7.38
C ASP A 139 32.92 1.26 6.15
N GLY A 140 33.23 2.55 6.14
CA GLY A 140 34.00 3.21 5.08
C GLY A 140 33.40 4.55 4.64
N LYS A 141 34.20 5.62 4.75
CA LYS A 141 33.82 6.94 4.23
C LYS A 141 33.94 6.95 2.70
N GLY A 142 32.89 7.43 2.00
CA GLY A 142 32.93 7.69 0.56
C GLY A 142 32.93 6.44 -0.33
N THR A 143 32.34 5.35 0.12
CA THR A 143 32.20 4.13 -0.67
C THR A 143 30.91 4.17 -1.50
N PHE A 144 30.97 3.67 -2.75
CA PHE A 144 29.81 3.39 -3.59
C PHE A 144 29.08 2.11 -3.13
N LYS A 145 29.13 1.78 -1.84
CA LYS A 145 28.57 0.56 -1.27
C LYS A 145 27.47 0.88 -0.30
N GLU A 146 26.39 0.15 -0.40
CA GLU A 146 25.30 0.16 0.55
C GLU A 146 25.04 -1.25 1.05
N ALA A 147 24.57 -1.38 2.29
CA ALA A 147 24.07 -2.64 2.81
C ALA A 147 22.62 -2.47 3.26
N TRP A 148 21.81 -3.46 2.95
CA TRP A 148 20.38 -3.44 3.22
C TRP A 148 19.93 -4.76 3.81
N SER A 149 19.08 -4.68 4.83
CA SER A 149 18.32 -5.80 5.37
C SER A 149 16.92 -5.76 4.76
N VAL A 150 16.54 -6.81 4.05
CA VAL A 150 15.27 -6.90 3.32
C VAL A 150 14.48 -8.08 3.85
N TYR A 151 13.20 -7.86 4.13
CA TYR A 151 12.25 -8.88 4.55
C TYR A 151 10.86 -8.51 4.06
N TYR A 152 10.00 -9.50 3.90
CA TYR A 152 8.63 -9.31 3.44
C TYR A 152 7.64 -9.91 4.44
N GLU A 153 6.66 -9.10 4.82
CA GLU A 153 5.52 -9.48 5.65
C GLU A 153 4.22 -9.05 4.96
N PRO A 154 3.08 -9.74 5.21
CA PRO A 154 1.78 -9.39 4.61
C PRO A 154 1.35 -7.93 4.85
N GLU A 155 1.74 -7.33 5.99
CA GLU A 155 1.46 -5.94 6.35
C GLU A 155 2.06 -4.95 5.35
N GLN A 156 3.15 -5.31 4.70
CA GLN A 156 3.78 -4.46 3.68
C GLN A 156 2.95 -4.38 2.41
N THR A 157 2.20 -5.45 2.07
CA THR A 157 1.22 -5.40 0.98
C THR A 157 0.13 -4.39 1.29
N LEU A 158 -0.37 -4.36 2.53
CA LEU A 158 -1.35 -3.36 2.96
C LEU A 158 -0.78 -1.95 2.88
N ALA A 159 0.45 -1.75 3.33
CA ALA A 159 1.12 -0.46 3.24
C ALA A 159 1.25 0.03 1.78
N VAL A 160 1.56 -0.87 0.83
CA VAL A 160 1.57 -0.54 -0.61
C VAL A 160 0.17 -0.15 -1.10
N ILE A 161 -0.87 -0.89 -0.71
CA ILE A 161 -2.27 -0.60 -1.08
C ILE A 161 -2.70 0.77 -0.54
N GLU A 162 -2.37 1.09 0.69
CA GLU A 162 -2.64 2.40 1.30
C GLU A 162 -1.97 3.55 0.54
N LYS A 163 -0.76 3.33 0.02
CA LYS A 163 -0.03 4.34 -0.76
C LYS A 163 -0.50 4.45 -2.22
N ALA A 164 -1.38 3.57 -2.69
CA ALA A 164 -1.95 3.65 -4.05
C ALA A 164 -2.78 4.92 -4.29
N VAL A 165 -3.21 5.61 -3.25
CA VAL A 165 -3.84 6.93 -3.33
C VAL A 165 -2.94 7.96 -4.04
N TRP A 166 -1.62 7.81 -3.93
CA TRP A 166 -0.64 8.77 -4.44
C TRP A 166 -0.20 8.51 -5.89
N GLY A 167 -0.39 7.31 -6.44
CA GLY A 167 0.01 7.00 -7.81
C GLY A 167 -0.26 5.55 -8.20
N ASN A 168 -0.15 5.29 -9.50
CA ASN A 168 -0.32 3.95 -10.06
C ASN A 168 1.01 3.20 -10.17
N THR A 169 2.13 3.94 -10.16
CA THR A 169 3.49 3.40 -10.14
C THR A 169 4.23 3.89 -8.90
N LEU A 170 5.28 3.15 -8.50
CA LEU A 170 6.11 3.53 -7.35
C LEU A 170 6.74 4.92 -7.54
N SER A 171 7.15 5.24 -8.75
CA SER A 171 7.74 6.57 -9.07
C SER A 171 6.73 7.69 -8.91
N GLU A 172 5.53 7.54 -9.46
CA GLU A 172 4.44 8.53 -9.34
C GLU A 172 4.04 8.74 -7.89
N ALA A 173 3.85 7.63 -7.15
CA ALA A 173 3.46 7.68 -5.75
C ALA A 173 4.48 8.44 -4.89
N VAL A 174 5.78 8.20 -5.09
CA VAL A 174 6.85 8.91 -4.38
C VAL A 174 6.82 10.41 -4.67
N ILE A 175 6.71 10.79 -5.95
CA ILE A 175 6.68 12.20 -6.35
C ILE A 175 5.46 12.91 -5.74
N ALA A 176 4.27 12.34 -5.89
CA ALA A 176 3.04 12.92 -5.39
C ALA A 176 3.04 13.04 -3.85
N TYR A 177 3.49 12.00 -3.15
CA TYR A 177 3.55 12.00 -1.69
C TYR A 177 4.53 13.05 -1.15
N ASN A 178 5.75 13.12 -1.71
CA ASN A 178 6.73 14.13 -1.27
C ASN A 178 6.29 15.55 -1.63
N THR A 179 5.60 15.76 -2.75
CA THR A 179 5.04 17.07 -3.12
C THR A 179 3.94 17.48 -2.12
N HIS A 180 3.14 16.55 -1.64
CA HIS A 180 2.15 16.83 -0.61
C HIS A 180 2.81 17.23 0.71
N LEU A 181 3.78 16.43 1.19
CA LEU A 181 4.51 16.75 2.42
C LEU A 181 5.22 18.11 2.38
N SER A 182 5.77 18.49 1.22
CA SER A 182 6.46 19.78 1.08
C SER A 182 5.52 20.98 1.18
N LYS A 183 4.26 20.83 0.78
CA LYS A 183 3.24 21.89 0.92
C LYS A 183 2.85 22.11 2.37
N ASP A 184 2.74 21.05 3.15
CA ASP A 184 2.40 21.15 4.58
C ASP A 184 3.49 21.86 5.39
N ILE A 185 4.77 21.71 4.98
CA ILE A 185 5.91 22.41 5.63
C ILE A 185 5.94 23.90 5.28
N THR A 186 5.42 24.29 4.11
CA THR A 186 5.46 25.70 3.65
C THR A 186 4.27 26.52 4.18
N SER A 187 3.30 25.89 4.84
CA SER A 187 2.10 26.52 5.40
C SER A 187 2.19 26.82 6.90
N ILE A 188 3.38 26.73 7.51
CA ILE A 188 3.73 27.17 8.86
C ILE A 188 4.57 28.45 8.76
#